data_8bad4f20b9a6f089e5b0c5fa92a35574
#
_entry.id   8bad4f20b9a6f089e5b0c5fa92a35574
#
_cell.length_a   1.000
_cell.length_b   1.000
_cell.length_c   1.000
_cell.angle_alpha   90.00
_cell.angle_beta   90.00
_cell.angle_gamma   90.00
#
_symmetry.space_group_name_H-M   'P 1'
#
loop_
_entity.id
_entity.type
_entity.pdbx_description
1 polymer ?
#
loop_
_entity_poly.entity_id
_entity_poly.type
_entity_poly.pdbx_seq_one_letter_code
_entity_poly.pdbx_strand_id
1 'polypeptide(L)'
;MTQTKVTSSLITSVGASELTADVLTAGFACTVHDAGTKSSGTYTPDEADGNMQKFVNGGAHTLAPPANDCTLVLQQTNNASAGTITTSGFTLVDGDDFTTTNGHDFFLYITNSDSFSLLTVKALQ
;
A
#
# COMPACT_ATOMS: atom_id res chain seq x y z
N MET A 1 -31.11 -9.53 -28.40
CA MET A 1 -30.82 -8.49 -27.41
C MET A 1 -29.80 -7.55 -27.99
N THR A 2 -30.09 -6.26 -28.01
CA THR A 2 -29.13 -5.27 -28.50
C THR A 2 -28.27 -4.79 -27.33
N GLN A 3 -26.95 -4.92 -27.44
CA GLN A 3 -26.04 -4.36 -26.45
C GLN A 3 -25.81 -2.89 -26.76
N THR A 4 -26.01 -2.01 -25.79
CA THR A 4 -25.66 -0.60 -25.91
C THR A 4 -24.19 -0.42 -25.56
N LYS A 5 -23.39 0.01 -26.53
CA LYS A 5 -22.00 0.38 -26.28
C LYS A 5 -21.96 1.72 -25.53
N VAL A 6 -21.51 1.72 -24.28
CA VAL A 6 -21.28 2.95 -23.54
C VAL A 6 -19.87 3.47 -23.89
N THR A 7 -19.79 4.72 -24.36
CA THR A 7 -18.49 5.37 -24.65
C THR A 7 -17.87 5.91 -23.37
N SER A 8 -16.54 5.97 -23.32
CA SER A 8 -15.79 6.42 -22.16
C SER A 8 -16.18 7.83 -21.65
N SER A 9 -16.74 8.67 -22.50
CA SER A 9 -17.21 10.01 -22.13
C SER A 9 -18.49 10.00 -21.27
N LEU A 10 -19.20 8.87 -21.19
CA LEU A 10 -20.41 8.71 -20.39
C LEU A 10 -20.16 8.01 -19.04
N ILE A 11 -18.96 7.46 -18.84
CA ILE A 11 -18.58 6.78 -17.61
C ILE A 11 -17.61 7.69 -16.85
N THR A 12 -18.08 8.31 -15.79
CA THR A 12 -17.23 9.11 -14.88
C THR A 12 -16.60 8.26 -13.79
N SER A 13 -17.25 7.16 -13.41
CA SER A 13 -16.71 6.16 -12.49
C SER A 13 -17.44 4.83 -12.70
N VAL A 14 -16.70 3.74 -12.52
CA VAL A 14 -17.29 2.39 -12.44
C VAL A 14 -17.04 1.90 -11.02
N GLY A 15 -18.10 1.61 -10.29
CA GLY A 15 -17.99 1.04 -8.95
C GLY A 15 -17.52 -0.43 -9.01
N ALA A 16 -16.90 -0.91 -7.94
CA ALA A 16 -16.42 -2.29 -7.87
C ALA A 16 -17.55 -3.33 -8.08
N SER A 17 -18.79 -2.97 -7.75
CA SER A 17 -19.96 -3.82 -7.94
C SER A 17 -20.36 -4.02 -9.41
N GLU A 18 -19.93 -3.13 -10.31
CA GLU A 18 -20.18 -3.24 -11.75
C GLU A 18 -19.14 -4.09 -12.49
N LEU A 19 -18.07 -4.49 -11.82
CA LEU A 19 -16.99 -5.30 -12.39
C LEU A 19 -17.08 -6.79 -12.00
N THR A 20 -18.22 -7.26 -11.53
CA THR A 20 -18.38 -8.58 -10.90
C THR A 20 -18.18 -9.78 -11.80
N ALA A 21 -18.17 -9.62 -13.11
CA ALA A 21 -18.08 -10.75 -14.07
C ALA A 21 -17.04 -10.55 -15.18
N ASP A 22 -16.35 -9.43 -15.23
CA ASP A 22 -15.45 -9.12 -16.34
C ASP A 22 -13.99 -9.36 -15.99
N VAL A 23 -13.23 -9.78 -16.99
CA VAL A 23 -11.79 -9.96 -16.90
C VAL A 23 -11.10 -8.73 -17.50
N LEU A 24 -10.26 -8.05 -16.73
CA LEU A 24 -9.38 -7.02 -17.25
C LEU A 24 -8.24 -7.70 -18.02
N THR A 25 -8.28 -7.62 -19.34
CA THR A 25 -7.28 -8.27 -20.23
C THR A 25 -6.05 -7.41 -20.49
N ALA A 26 -6.09 -6.13 -20.09
CA ALA A 26 -4.97 -5.20 -20.16
C ALA A 26 -4.56 -4.76 -18.75
N GLY A 27 -3.28 -4.40 -18.60
CA GLY A 27 -2.80 -3.78 -17.37
C GLY A 27 -3.44 -2.39 -17.17
N PHE A 28 -3.42 -1.91 -15.95
CA PHE A 28 -3.89 -0.56 -15.61
C PHE A 28 -2.84 0.16 -14.79
N ALA A 29 -2.76 1.48 -14.97
CA ALA A 29 -1.98 2.36 -14.12
C ALA A 29 -2.85 2.87 -12.97
N CYS A 30 -2.26 2.99 -11.79
CA CYS A 30 -2.90 3.61 -10.63
C CYS A 30 -2.11 4.83 -10.17
N THR A 31 -2.80 5.77 -9.53
CA THR A 31 -2.14 6.88 -8.86
C THR A 31 -1.61 6.39 -7.51
N VAL A 32 -0.35 6.68 -7.22
CA VAL A 32 0.26 6.37 -5.92
C VAL A 32 -0.23 7.38 -4.89
N HIS A 33 -0.91 6.91 -3.84
CA HIS A 33 -1.32 7.76 -2.73
C HIS A 33 -0.12 8.17 -1.87
N ASP A 34 -0.01 9.46 -1.55
CA ASP A 34 1.03 9.97 -0.67
C ASP A 34 0.49 10.12 0.76
N ALA A 35 0.84 9.18 1.61
CA ALA A 35 0.44 9.18 3.02
C ALA A 35 1.28 10.16 3.89
N GLY A 36 2.22 10.88 3.29
CA GLY A 36 3.03 11.90 3.97
C GLY A 36 4.10 11.32 4.90
N THR A 37 4.61 12.17 5.79
CA THR A 37 5.69 11.80 6.73
C THR A 37 5.13 11.19 8.01
N LYS A 38 5.69 10.05 8.40
CA LYS A 38 5.40 9.37 9.68
C LYS A 38 6.56 9.58 10.63
N SER A 39 6.29 10.18 11.79
CA SER A 39 7.31 10.53 12.78
C SER A 39 6.98 10.10 14.20
N SER A 40 5.79 9.55 14.44
CA SER A 40 5.35 9.05 15.75
C SER A 40 4.05 8.25 15.62
N GLY A 41 3.66 7.56 16.67
CA GLY A 41 2.40 6.81 16.74
C GLY A 41 2.38 5.56 15.86
N THR A 42 1.18 5.13 15.50
CA THR A 42 0.97 3.96 14.63
C THR A 42 0.47 4.41 13.26
N TYR A 43 1.14 3.97 12.22
CA TYR A 43 0.69 4.09 10.83
C TYR A 43 0.05 2.76 10.40
N THR A 44 -1.22 2.83 10.08
CA THR A 44 -2.01 1.74 9.48
C THR A 44 -2.40 2.20 8.08
N PRO A 45 -1.85 1.59 7.01
CA PRO A 45 -2.25 1.92 5.64
C PRO A 45 -3.73 1.62 5.43
N ASP A 46 -4.43 2.47 4.68
CA ASP A 46 -5.83 2.29 4.34
C ASP A 46 -5.95 1.83 2.89
N GLU A 47 -6.58 0.70 2.64
CA GLU A 47 -6.82 0.18 1.29
C GLU A 47 -7.76 1.08 0.46
N ALA A 48 -8.59 1.91 1.11
CA ALA A 48 -9.42 2.90 0.43
C ALA A 48 -8.61 3.99 -0.30
N ASP A 49 -7.37 4.21 0.13
CA ASP A 49 -6.42 5.13 -0.52
C ASP A 49 -5.74 4.51 -1.76
N GLY A 50 -6.04 3.27 -2.08
CA GLY A 50 -5.50 2.53 -3.22
C GLY A 50 -4.40 1.54 -2.84
N ASN A 51 -4.14 0.59 -3.74
CA ASN A 51 -3.22 -0.50 -3.49
C ASN A 51 -1.73 -0.12 -3.60
N MET A 52 -1.43 1.05 -4.18
CA MET A 52 -0.07 1.59 -4.23
C MET A 52 -0.01 2.92 -3.46
N GLN A 53 0.81 2.93 -2.42
CA GLN A 53 0.96 4.08 -1.55
C GLN A 53 2.44 4.37 -1.30
N LYS A 54 2.74 5.57 -0.81
CA LYS A 54 4.08 5.94 -0.38
C LYS A 54 4.02 6.73 0.93
N PHE A 55 5.08 6.64 1.72
CA PHE A 55 5.27 7.49 2.90
C PHE A 55 6.75 7.76 3.16
N VAL A 56 7.01 8.78 3.97
CA VAL A 56 8.37 9.13 4.41
C VAL A 56 8.53 8.75 5.88
N ASN A 57 9.57 8.01 6.20
CA ASN A 57 10.01 7.80 7.58
C ASN A 57 10.76 9.06 8.06
N GLY A 58 10.13 9.83 8.92
CA GLY A 58 10.67 11.06 9.51
C GLY A 58 10.84 10.99 11.03
N GLY A 59 10.72 9.80 11.62
CA GLY A 59 10.88 9.57 13.05
C GLY A 59 10.43 8.17 13.46
N ALA A 60 10.68 7.82 14.71
CA ALA A 60 10.26 6.51 15.23
C ALA A 60 8.74 6.37 15.25
N HIS A 61 8.25 5.29 14.64
CA HIS A 61 6.81 5.00 14.57
C HIS A 61 6.57 3.49 14.47
N THR A 62 5.30 3.09 14.63
CA THR A 62 4.88 1.70 14.46
C THR A 62 4.13 1.55 13.13
N LEU A 63 4.45 0.50 12.37
CA LEU A 63 3.69 0.08 11.19
C LEU A 63 2.78 -1.08 11.57
N ALA A 64 1.49 -0.96 11.27
CA ALA A 64 0.48 -2.00 11.49
C ALA A 64 -0.17 -2.43 10.16
N PRO A 65 -0.74 -3.66 10.08
CA PRO A 65 -1.44 -4.10 8.87
C PRO A 65 -2.71 -3.30 8.63
N PRO A 66 -3.19 -3.21 7.36
CA PRO A 66 -4.50 -2.64 7.04
C PRO A 66 -5.63 -3.37 7.78
N ALA A 67 -6.77 -2.69 7.94
CA ALA A 67 -7.91 -3.25 8.67
C ALA A 67 -8.68 -4.33 7.90
N ASN A 68 -8.70 -4.23 6.58
CA ASN A 68 -9.47 -5.13 5.72
C ASN A 68 -8.54 -6.03 4.87
N ASP A 69 -9.15 -7.07 4.27
CA ASP A 69 -8.45 -7.97 3.37
C ASP A 69 -8.03 -7.23 2.11
N CYS A 70 -6.75 -7.22 1.82
CA CYS A 70 -6.20 -6.53 0.65
C CYS A 70 -4.75 -6.92 0.37
N THR A 71 -4.25 -6.49 -0.77
CA THR A 71 -2.82 -6.47 -1.08
C THR A 71 -2.39 -5.04 -1.34
N LEU A 72 -1.37 -4.57 -0.62
CA LEU A 72 -0.81 -3.23 -0.76
C LEU A 72 0.68 -3.29 -1.09
N VAL A 73 1.13 -2.32 -1.88
CA VAL A 73 2.55 -2.03 -2.09
C VAL A 73 2.81 -0.61 -1.58
N LEU A 74 3.71 -0.50 -0.60
CA LEU A 74 4.12 0.79 -0.05
C LEU A 74 5.58 1.08 -0.43
N GLN A 75 5.83 2.24 -1.00
CA GLN A 75 7.17 2.79 -1.08
C GLN A 75 7.46 3.57 0.20
N GLN A 76 8.54 3.25 0.89
CA GLN A 76 9.00 3.97 2.07
C GLN A 76 10.36 4.58 1.79
N THR A 77 10.54 5.87 2.13
CA THR A 77 11.80 6.60 2.01
C THR A 77 12.21 7.14 3.37
N ASN A 78 13.47 6.97 3.75
CA ASN A 78 14.04 7.59 4.94
C ASN A 78 14.47 9.04 4.65
N ASN A 79 14.01 9.99 5.45
CA ASN A 79 14.59 11.35 5.44
C ASN A 79 15.71 11.49 6.50
N ALA A 80 16.24 12.70 6.65
CA ALA A 80 17.32 12.99 7.60
C ALA A 80 16.96 12.77 9.08
N SER A 81 15.65 12.70 9.40
CA SER A 81 15.14 12.46 10.76
C SER A 81 14.57 11.04 10.93
N ALA A 82 14.87 10.13 10.00
CA ALA A 82 14.33 8.78 10.04
C ALA A 82 14.58 8.10 11.38
N GLY A 83 13.56 7.48 11.92
CA GLY A 83 13.60 6.74 13.17
C GLY A 83 13.28 5.26 12.96
N THR A 84 13.38 4.49 14.05
CA THR A 84 13.08 3.06 14.03
C THR A 84 11.63 2.81 13.66
N ILE A 85 11.40 1.94 12.68
CA ILE A 85 10.08 1.41 12.36
C ILE A 85 9.90 0.11 13.14
N THR A 86 8.93 0.09 14.05
CA THR A 86 8.52 -1.12 14.76
C THR A 86 7.29 -1.69 14.07
N THR A 87 7.24 -2.99 13.84
CA THR A 87 6.07 -3.66 13.28
C THR A 87 5.20 -4.24 14.38
N SER A 88 3.88 -4.12 14.26
CA SER A 88 2.92 -4.66 15.22
C SER A 88 1.65 -5.14 14.55
N GLY A 89 1.13 -6.27 14.96
CA GLY A 89 -0.12 -6.83 14.45
C GLY A 89 0.02 -7.68 13.17
N PHE A 90 1.19 -7.78 12.58
CA PHE A 90 1.45 -8.72 11.48
C PHE A 90 1.62 -10.14 12.01
N THR A 91 1.07 -11.13 11.28
CA THR A 91 1.27 -12.57 11.58
C THR A 91 2.72 -12.97 11.30
N LEU A 92 3.28 -12.45 10.21
CA LEU A 92 4.67 -12.66 9.83
C LEU A 92 5.25 -11.39 9.23
N VAL A 93 6.49 -11.10 9.60
CA VAL A 93 7.34 -10.09 8.97
C VAL A 93 8.57 -10.79 8.42
N ASP A 94 8.84 -10.61 7.14
CA ASP A 94 9.95 -11.26 6.42
C ASP A 94 10.70 -10.27 5.54
N GLY A 95 11.90 -10.63 5.12
CA GLY A 95 12.73 -9.85 4.20
C GLY A 95 13.85 -9.09 4.88
N ASP A 96 14.14 -7.90 4.35
CA ASP A 96 15.27 -7.09 4.78
C ASP A 96 14.95 -6.28 6.05
N ASP A 97 15.97 -5.97 6.86
CA ASP A 97 15.81 -5.11 8.02
C ASP A 97 15.60 -3.64 7.63
N PHE A 98 14.74 -2.93 8.35
CA PHE A 98 14.65 -1.48 8.23
C PHE A 98 15.93 -0.80 8.71
N THR A 99 16.36 0.22 7.99
CA THR A 99 17.43 1.10 8.41
C THR A 99 16.91 2.51 8.69
N THR A 100 17.72 3.33 9.34
CA THR A 100 17.43 4.76 9.57
C THR A 100 18.33 5.68 8.73
N THR A 101 19.09 5.10 7.79
CA THR A 101 19.99 5.86 6.92
C THR A 101 19.19 6.76 5.99
N ASN A 102 19.52 8.05 5.99
CA ASN A 102 18.87 9.04 5.12
C ASN A 102 19.03 8.66 3.63
N GLY A 103 17.94 8.74 2.90
CA GLY A 103 17.87 8.40 1.49
C GLY A 103 17.74 6.91 1.17
N HIS A 104 17.70 6.04 2.18
CA HIS A 104 17.37 4.63 1.95
C HIS A 104 15.89 4.47 1.62
N ASP A 105 15.63 3.66 0.59
CA ASP A 105 14.30 3.34 0.09
C ASP A 105 13.96 1.86 0.30
N PHE A 106 12.68 1.59 0.50
CA PHE A 106 12.15 0.24 0.66
C PHE A 106 10.85 0.07 -0.11
N PHE A 107 10.63 -1.12 -0.65
CA PHE A 107 9.29 -1.59 -0.95
C PHE A 107 8.78 -2.51 0.15
N LEU A 108 7.56 -2.26 0.58
CA LEU A 108 6.84 -3.03 1.56
C LEU A 108 5.66 -3.68 0.86
N TYR A 109 5.62 -5.00 0.86
CA TYR A 109 4.53 -5.77 0.29
C TYR A 109 3.68 -6.30 1.43
N ILE A 110 2.43 -5.88 1.50
CA ILE A 110 1.50 -6.30 2.55
C ILE A 110 0.40 -7.12 1.90
N THR A 111 0.16 -8.32 2.42
CA THR A 111 -1.01 -9.11 2.11
C THR A 111 -1.75 -9.37 3.40
N ASN A 112 -3.00 -8.92 3.47
CA ASN A 112 -3.90 -9.15 4.58
C ASN A 112 -5.09 -9.98 4.08
N SER A 113 -5.33 -11.13 4.69
CA SER A 113 -6.38 -12.06 4.27
C SER A 113 -6.93 -12.81 5.48
N ASP A 114 -8.20 -12.53 5.80
CA ASP A 114 -8.92 -13.09 6.95
C ASP A 114 -8.16 -12.86 8.27
N SER A 115 -7.56 -13.88 8.82
CA SER A 115 -6.84 -13.80 10.11
C SER A 115 -5.32 -13.65 9.95
N PHE A 116 -4.80 -13.57 8.72
CA PHE A 116 -3.37 -13.56 8.45
C PHE A 116 -2.94 -12.29 7.76
N SER A 117 -1.84 -11.72 8.24
CA SER A 117 -1.19 -10.58 7.62
C SER A 117 0.31 -10.82 7.48
N LEU A 118 0.79 -10.70 6.26
CA LEU A 118 2.20 -10.80 5.90
C LEU A 118 2.73 -9.42 5.51
N LEU A 119 3.89 -9.06 6.08
CA LEU A 119 4.70 -7.96 5.59
C LEU A 119 6.01 -8.53 5.05
N THR A 120 6.32 -8.24 3.79
CA THR A 120 7.65 -8.49 3.22
C THR A 120 8.34 -7.17 2.96
N VAL A 121 9.52 -6.99 3.53
CA VAL A 121 10.35 -5.78 3.40
C VAL A 121 11.42 -6.02 2.35
N LYS A 122 11.56 -5.12 1.38
CA LYS A 122 12.63 -5.16 0.39
C LYS A 122 13.39 -3.84 0.33
N ALA A 123 14.65 -3.87 0.76
CA ALA A 123 15.56 -2.75 0.61
C ALA A 123 15.94 -2.56 -0.87
N LEU A 124 16.02 -1.29 -1.32
CA LEU A 124 16.33 -0.92 -2.70
C LEU A 124 17.77 -0.39 -2.88
N GLN A 125 18.61 -0.46 -1.86
CA GLN A 125 20.03 -0.06 -1.87
C GLN A 125 20.92 -1.25 -2.14
#